data_8acdf1dab497874faaf3b88215ca3cde
#
_entry.id   8acdf1dab497874faaf3b88215ca3cde
#
_cell.length_a   1.000
_cell.length_b   1.000
_cell.length_c   1.000
_cell.angle_alpha   90.00
_cell.angle_beta   90.00
_cell.angle_gamma   90.00
#
_symmetry.space_group_name_H-M   'P 1'
#
loop_
_entity.id
_entity.type
_entity.pdbx_description
1 polymer ?
#
loop_
_entity_poly.entity_id
_entity_poly.type
_entity_poly.pdbx_seq_one_letter_code
_entity_poly.pdbx_strand_id
1 'polypeptide(L)'
;MTTPTVGRLAIVLHTHMPWVLGYGTWPVGEEWLRQAWAHAYLPMFALLRERAERGLTDQLTLGVTPVLAAQWDDRTSVHEQARWIADWHTRASGK
;
A
#
# COMPACT_ATOMS: atom_id res chain seq x y z
N MET A 1 22.16 -27.28 15.06
CA MET A 1 21.04 -27.76 15.86
C MET A 1 19.82 -26.92 15.59
N THR A 2 18.75 -27.54 15.20
CA THR A 2 17.50 -26.82 14.90
C THR A 2 16.66 -26.66 16.16
N THR A 3 16.11 -25.47 16.33
CA THR A 3 15.17 -25.20 17.43
C THR A 3 13.85 -25.93 17.14
N PRO A 4 13.29 -26.64 18.12
CA PRO A 4 11.99 -27.30 17.93
C PRO A 4 10.90 -26.25 17.62
N THR A 5 10.00 -26.61 16.74
CA THR A 5 8.83 -25.76 16.44
C THR A 5 7.80 -26.00 17.53
N VAL A 6 7.47 -24.94 18.26
CA VAL A 6 6.44 -25.02 19.32
C VAL A 6 5.08 -24.59 18.81
N GLY A 7 5.02 -24.01 17.61
CA GLY A 7 3.78 -23.59 17.00
C GLY A 7 4.04 -22.88 15.69
N ARG A 8 2.97 -22.53 15.00
CA ARG A 8 3.04 -21.78 13.74
C ARG A 8 2.04 -20.63 13.80
N LEU A 9 2.42 -19.49 13.25
CA LEU A 9 1.56 -18.32 13.16
C LEU A 9 1.41 -17.94 11.71
N ALA A 10 0.20 -17.79 11.25
CA ALA A 10 -0.09 -17.27 9.93
C ALA A 10 -0.76 -15.92 10.08
N ILE A 11 -0.21 -14.91 9.40
CA ILE A 11 -0.79 -13.57 9.36
C ILE A 11 -1.31 -13.34 7.95
N VAL A 12 -2.61 -13.07 7.83
CA VAL A 12 -3.25 -12.77 6.55
C VAL A 12 -3.81 -11.37 6.63
N LEU A 13 -3.32 -10.50 5.76
CA LEU A 13 -3.82 -9.13 5.66
C LEU A 13 -4.63 -9.01 4.39
N HIS A 14 -5.78 -8.37 4.50
CA HIS A 14 -6.69 -8.15 3.38
C HIS A 14 -6.63 -6.69 2.97
N THR A 15 -6.44 -6.43 1.67
CA THR A 15 -6.48 -5.08 1.14
C THR A 15 -7.72 -4.91 0.29
N HIS A 16 -8.46 -3.85 0.54
CA HIS A 16 -9.69 -3.57 -0.16
C HIS A 16 -9.89 -2.07 -0.29
N MET A 17 -10.37 -1.67 -1.44
CA MET A 17 -10.77 -0.29 -1.69
C MET A 17 -11.86 -0.34 -2.77
N PRO A 18 -12.97 0.37 -2.59
CA PRO A 18 -13.95 0.47 -3.67
C PRO A 18 -13.34 1.22 -4.86
N TRP A 19 -13.97 1.10 -6.01
CA TRP A 19 -13.53 1.85 -7.17
C TRP A 19 -13.81 3.34 -6.94
N VAL A 20 -12.78 4.15 -6.89
CA VAL A 20 -12.90 5.59 -6.63
C VAL A 20 -12.41 6.45 -7.77
N LEU A 21 -11.68 5.87 -8.73
CA LEU A 21 -11.18 6.65 -9.87
C LEU A 21 -12.33 7.17 -10.71
N GLY A 22 -12.32 8.47 -10.97
CA GLY A 22 -13.35 9.12 -11.77
C GLY A 22 -14.61 9.54 -11.01
N TYR A 23 -14.64 9.31 -9.71
CA TYR A 23 -15.81 9.64 -8.88
C TYR A 23 -15.53 10.77 -7.90
N GLY A 24 -14.75 11.75 -8.34
CA GLY A 24 -14.40 12.89 -7.51
C GLY A 24 -13.08 12.70 -6.79
N THR A 25 -12.58 13.78 -6.17
CA THR A 25 -11.28 13.77 -5.52
C THR A 25 -11.35 14.07 -4.04
N TRP A 26 -12.18 15.03 -3.65
CA TRP A 26 -12.22 15.53 -2.27
C TRP A 26 -13.65 15.86 -1.85
N PRO A 27 -14.05 15.60 -0.59
CA PRO A 27 -13.28 14.95 0.50
C PRO A 27 -13.23 13.44 0.39
N VAL A 28 -14.07 12.84 -0.44
CA VAL A 28 -14.11 11.41 -0.69
C VAL A 28 -13.73 11.15 -2.14
N GLY A 29 -13.72 9.91 -2.56
CA GLY A 29 -13.34 9.52 -3.90
C GLY A 29 -11.86 9.24 -3.99
N GLU A 30 -11.18 9.83 -4.97
CA GLU A 30 -9.77 9.53 -5.21
C GLU A 30 -8.86 9.85 -4.03
N GLU A 31 -9.24 10.80 -3.20
CA GLU A 31 -8.45 11.13 -2.01
C GLU A 31 -8.29 9.93 -1.08
N TRP A 32 -9.31 9.10 -0.97
CA TRP A 32 -9.23 7.88 -0.16
C TRP A 32 -8.14 6.94 -0.65
N LEU A 33 -8.06 6.75 -1.96
CA LEU A 33 -7.02 5.92 -2.54
C LEU A 33 -5.64 6.52 -2.30
N ARG A 34 -5.50 7.83 -2.48
CA ARG A 34 -4.23 8.52 -2.27
C ARG A 34 -3.73 8.36 -0.85
N GLN A 35 -4.62 8.59 0.12
CA GLN A 35 -4.27 8.46 1.54
C GLN A 35 -3.94 7.01 1.91
N ALA A 36 -4.77 6.06 1.52
CA ALA A 36 -4.53 4.66 1.83
C ALA A 36 -3.23 4.16 1.22
N TRP A 37 -2.95 4.57 -0.01
CA TRP A 37 -1.73 4.18 -0.72
C TRP A 37 -0.48 4.72 -0.02
N ALA A 38 -0.51 5.99 0.36
CA ALA A 38 0.63 6.63 1.01
C ALA A 38 0.81 6.18 2.45
N HIS A 39 -0.28 5.98 3.19
CA HIS A 39 -0.20 5.73 4.63
C HIS A 39 -0.12 4.24 4.98
N ALA A 40 -0.58 3.36 4.11
CA ALA A 40 -0.60 1.94 4.41
C ALA A 40 0.12 1.09 3.37
N TYR A 41 -0.27 1.17 2.11
CA TYR A 41 0.20 0.22 1.10
C TYR A 41 1.67 0.42 0.73
N LEU A 42 2.10 1.65 0.47
CA LEU A 42 3.50 1.91 0.13
C LEU A 42 4.44 1.57 1.29
N PRO A 43 4.16 2.00 2.54
CA PRO A 43 5.02 1.60 3.65
C PRO A 43 5.07 0.09 3.86
N MET A 44 3.95 -0.60 3.68
CA MET A 44 3.92 -2.05 3.81
C MET A 44 4.78 -2.73 2.74
N PHE A 45 4.64 -2.31 1.49
CA PHE A 45 5.42 -2.89 0.40
C PHE A 45 6.92 -2.61 0.60
N ALA A 46 7.27 -1.41 1.06
CA ALA A 46 8.66 -1.08 1.34
C ALA A 46 9.23 -1.96 2.45
N LEU A 47 8.46 -2.22 3.49
CA LEU A 47 8.87 -3.08 4.59
C LEU A 47 9.07 -4.53 4.12
N LEU A 48 8.12 -5.05 3.35
CA LEU A 48 8.19 -6.41 2.84
C LEU A 48 9.37 -6.58 1.89
N ARG A 49 9.63 -5.59 1.05
CA ARG A 49 10.76 -5.60 0.13
C ARG A 49 12.08 -5.60 0.90
N GLU A 50 12.21 -4.75 1.90
CA GLU A 50 13.41 -4.68 2.74
C GLU A 50 13.66 -6.01 3.44
N ARG A 51 12.61 -6.64 3.97
CA ARG A 51 12.74 -7.94 4.60
C ARG A 51 13.13 -9.02 3.61
N ALA A 52 12.55 -9.02 2.42
CA ALA A 52 12.90 -9.98 1.38
C ALA A 52 14.37 -9.85 0.96
N GLU A 53 14.87 -8.64 0.87
CA GLU A 53 16.28 -8.38 0.54
C GLU A 53 17.22 -8.91 1.62
N ARG A 54 16.74 -9.02 2.84
CA ARG A 54 17.49 -9.61 3.97
C ARG A 54 17.29 -11.12 4.09
N GLY A 55 16.59 -11.74 3.16
CA GLY A 55 16.33 -13.17 3.19
C GLY A 55 15.17 -13.58 4.10
N LEU A 56 14.42 -12.62 4.60
CA LEU A 56 13.25 -12.87 5.46
C LEU A 56 12.01 -12.96 4.60
N THR A 57 11.64 -14.19 4.25
CA THR A 57 10.46 -14.47 3.41
C THR A 57 9.37 -15.13 4.25
N ASP A 58 8.23 -15.38 3.63
CA ASP A 58 7.10 -16.07 4.28
C ASP A 58 6.62 -15.38 5.57
N GLN A 59 6.66 -14.04 5.54
CA GLN A 59 6.32 -13.25 6.72
C GLN A 59 4.80 -13.10 6.90
N LEU A 60 4.08 -12.98 5.80
CA LEU A 60 2.64 -12.84 5.82
C LEU A 60 2.04 -13.17 4.46
N THR A 61 0.74 -13.36 4.43
CA THR A 61 -0.04 -13.47 3.20
C THR A 61 -0.82 -12.18 3.00
N LEU A 62 -0.72 -11.61 1.81
CA LEU A 62 -1.39 -10.36 1.48
C LEU A 62 -2.46 -10.64 0.43
N GLY A 63 -3.73 -10.41 0.80
CA GLY A 63 -4.82 -10.49 -0.15
C GLY A 63 -5.03 -9.16 -0.84
N VAL A 64 -5.02 -9.15 -2.17
CA VAL A 64 -5.25 -7.95 -2.96
C VAL A 64 -6.49 -8.16 -3.81
N THR A 65 -7.51 -7.32 -3.61
CA THR A 65 -8.73 -7.43 -4.41
C THR A 65 -8.47 -6.92 -5.83
N PRO A 66 -9.14 -7.51 -6.84
CA PRO A 66 -8.97 -7.06 -8.22
C PRO A 66 -9.30 -5.59 -8.44
N VAL A 67 -10.30 -5.08 -7.74
CA VAL A 67 -10.69 -3.67 -7.85
C VAL A 67 -9.56 -2.75 -7.39
N LEU A 68 -8.90 -3.09 -6.29
CA LEU A 68 -7.76 -2.32 -5.83
C LEU A 68 -6.56 -2.45 -6.76
N ALA A 69 -6.27 -3.67 -7.20
CA ALA A 69 -5.16 -3.92 -8.11
C ALA A 69 -5.30 -3.13 -9.42
N ALA A 70 -6.52 -3.06 -9.96
CA ALA A 70 -6.77 -2.31 -11.18
C ALA A 70 -6.50 -0.81 -10.99
N GLN A 71 -6.83 -0.27 -9.83
CA GLN A 71 -6.58 1.14 -9.54
C GLN A 71 -5.09 1.43 -9.35
N TRP A 72 -4.34 0.50 -8.79
CA TRP A 72 -2.89 0.62 -8.69
C TRP A 72 -2.21 0.53 -10.07
N ASP A 73 -2.79 -0.22 -10.99
CA ASP A 73 -2.22 -0.44 -12.33
C ASP A 73 -2.54 0.70 -13.30
N ASP A 74 -3.41 1.61 -12.94
CA ASP A 74 -3.79 2.74 -13.79
C ASP A 74 -2.64 3.76 -13.85
N ARG A 75 -2.13 4.02 -15.06
CA ARG A 75 -0.97 4.90 -15.24
C ARG A 75 -1.22 6.32 -14.78
N THR A 76 -2.40 6.86 -15.10
CA THR A 76 -2.77 8.21 -14.66
C THR A 76 -2.82 8.27 -13.14
N SER A 77 -3.38 7.25 -12.52
CA SER A 77 -3.47 7.17 -11.07
C SER A 77 -2.09 7.09 -10.42
N VAL A 78 -1.16 6.35 -11.02
CA VAL A 78 0.21 6.27 -10.51
C VAL A 78 0.89 7.64 -10.55
N HIS A 79 0.77 8.36 -11.66
CA HIS A 79 1.31 9.71 -11.79
C HIS A 79 0.68 10.68 -10.79
N GLU A 80 -0.62 10.60 -10.62
CA GLU A 80 -1.32 11.46 -9.67
C GLU A 80 -0.93 11.14 -8.23
N GLN A 81 -0.68 9.86 -7.92
CA GLN A 81 -0.20 9.49 -6.61
C GLN A 81 1.17 10.11 -6.31
N ALA A 82 2.06 10.07 -7.27
CA ALA A 82 3.39 10.68 -7.10
C ALA A 82 3.28 12.18 -6.89
N ARG A 83 2.41 12.85 -7.63
CA ARG A 83 2.17 14.29 -7.48
C ARG A 83 1.56 14.61 -6.12
N TRP A 84 0.62 13.77 -5.68
CA TRP A 84 -0.03 13.94 -4.38
C TRP A 84 0.98 13.86 -3.24
N ILE A 85 1.87 12.88 -3.30
CA ILE A 85 2.92 12.72 -2.28
C ILE A 85 3.87 13.92 -2.30
N ALA A 86 4.29 14.36 -3.48
CA ALA A 86 5.18 15.51 -3.63
C ALA A 86 4.53 16.79 -3.09
N ASP A 87 3.24 16.98 -3.35
CA ASP A 87 2.50 18.13 -2.88
C ASP A 87 2.40 18.17 -1.35
N TRP A 88 2.10 17.02 -0.74
CA TRP A 88 2.06 16.94 0.72
C TRP A 88 3.44 17.17 1.34
N HIS A 89 4.48 16.65 0.70
CA HIS A 89 5.84 16.87 1.17
C HIS A 89 6.19 18.35 1.12
N THR A 90 5.83 19.04 0.05
CA THR A 90 6.05 20.48 -0.09
C THR A 90 5.30 21.26 0.98
N ARG A 91 4.05 20.93 1.22
CA ARG A 91 3.25 21.59 2.25
C ARG A 91 3.83 21.38 3.65
N ALA A 92 4.29 20.18 3.93
CA ALA A 92 4.87 19.86 5.23
C ALA A 92 6.20 20.57 5.45
N SER A 93 6.98 20.78 4.39
CA SER A 93 8.31 21.38 4.45
C SER A 93 8.29 22.88 4.24
N GLY A 94 7.36 23.37 3.44
CA GLY A 94 7.35 24.74 2.95
C GLY A 94 6.50 25.69 3.74
N LYS A 95 6.67 25.80 4.95
CA LYS A 95 5.91 26.68 5.81
C LYS A 95 5.79 28.11 5.33
#